data_091a5fa5df0d86c3a5ed3588cc72dad7
#
_entry.id   091a5fa5df0d86c3a5ed3588cc72dad7
#
_cell.length_a   1.000
_cell.length_b   1.000
_cell.length_c   1.000
_cell.angle_alpha   90.00
_cell.angle_beta   90.00
_cell.angle_gamma   90.00
#
_symmetry.space_group_name_H-M   'P 1'
#
loop_
_entity.id
_entity.type
_entity.pdbx_description
1 polymer ?
#
loop_
_entity_poly.entity_id
_entity_poly.type
_entity_poly.pdbx_seq_one_letter_code
_entity_poly.pdbx_strand_id
1 'polypeptide(L)'
;HPEREMTFIGVTGTNGKTTTTNVIKHILTANGYLVGLIGTIQNEIGDQILHTDNTTPMVYDLMALYRKMADAGCDYVVMEVSSFGLVQHRIGPTHFRAAVFTNLTQDHLDYHKTMEAYYQAKKMLFSITDYALINIDDDYGKRLAGEVTCAMETYGISSKADYYADAIKLRANGTSFWMCYGGKSYPVEIQMTGMFNVSNVLAASAVCMELGLTNAQVLQAVQKCRGVRGRCEVIPTGKPFSVICDYAHTPDAIENILKSVKEYTEGRLICLFGCGGNRDKTKRPKMAKAAAAYADFLVITSDNPRDEDPNAIIQDILAGLAGSTIPYEVVVDRKEAILRGMQ
;
A
#
# COMPACT_ATOMS: atom_id res chain seq x y z
N HIS A 1 -30.16 -6.21 -0.96
CA HIS A 1 -29.21 -5.10 -0.92
C HIS A 1 -28.19 -5.33 0.20
N PRO A 2 -27.22 -6.27 0.00
CA PRO A 2 -26.24 -6.58 1.04
C PRO A 2 -25.35 -5.39 1.42
N GLU A 3 -25.18 -4.43 0.51
CA GLU A 3 -24.43 -3.18 0.77
C GLU A 3 -25.07 -2.27 1.82
N ARG A 4 -26.30 -2.56 2.26
CA ARG A 4 -27.00 -1.82 3.33
C ARG A 4 -26.92 -2.50 4.69
N GLU A 5 -26.41 -3.73 4.72
CA GLU A 5 -26.35 -4.56 5.93
C GLU A 5 -25.01 -4.43 6.68
N MET A 6 -24.00 -3.79 6.05
CA MET A 6 -22.64 -3.68 6.56
C MET A 6 -22.11 -2.24 6.42
N THR A 7 -21.10 -1.88 7.19
CA THR A 7 -20.41 -0.59 7.10
C THR A 7 -19.21 -0.70 6.18
N PHE A 8 -19.13 0.16 5.15
CA PHE A 8 -18.07 0.13 4.15
C PHE A 8 -16.99 1.18 4.40
N ILE A 9 -15.73 0.75 4.25
CA ILE A 9 -14.55 1.60 4.34
C ILE A 9 -13.74 1.42 3.05
N GLY A 10 -13.52 2.52 2.32
CA GLY A 10 -12.78 2.52 1.05
C GLY A 10 -11.39 3.10 1.20
N VAL A 11 -10.38 2.49 0.59
CA VAL A 11 -9.03 3.05 0.52
C VAL A 11 -8.60 3.18 -0.93
N THR A 12 -8.28 4.41 -1.36
CA THR A 12 -7.77 4.68 -2.70
C THR A 12 -6.43 5.41 -2.64
N GLY A 13 -5.69 5.37 -3.75
CA GLY A 13 -4.37 5.96 -3.91
C GLY A 13 -3.52 5.15 -4.87
N THR A 14 -2.31 5.57 -5.19
CA THR A 14 -1.37 4.77 -5.98
C THR A 14 -0.76 3.69 -5.08
N ASN A 15 -0.12 4.06 -4.01
CA ASN A 15 0.56 3.20 -3.05
C ASN A 15 -0.15 3.19 -1.68
N GLY A 16 0.08 2.17 -0.85
CA GLY A 16 -0.41 2.10 0.53
C GLY A 16 -1.80 1.50 0.72
N LYS A 17 -2.61 1.31 -0.32
CA LYS A 17 -3.97 0.75 -0.21
C LYS A 17 -4.02 -0.56 0.57
N THR A 18 -3.27 -1.55 0.12
CA THR A 18 -3.25 -2.90 0.71
C THR A 18 -2.84 -2.88 2.18
N THR A 19 -1.79 -2.12 2.52
CA THR A 19 -1.35 -2.03 3.91
C THR A 19 -2.41 -1.35 4.77
N THR A 20 -2.93 -0.21 4.33
CA THR A 20 -3.95 0.54 5.08
C THR A 20 -5.21 -0.28 5.31
N THR A 21 -5.74 -0.98 4.28
CA THR A 21 -6.94 -1.82 4.43
C THR A 21 -6.70 -2.99 5.39
N ASN A 22 -5.53 -3.62 5.32
CA ASN A 22 -5.19 -4.72 6.24
C ASN A 22 -5.01 -4.23 7.68
N VAL A 23 -4.40 -3.06 7.90
CA VAL A 23 -4.26 -2.48 9.25
C VAL A 23 -5.64 -2.10 9.81
N ILE A 24 -6.54 -1.50 9.02
CA ILE A 24 -7.93 -1.23 9.43
C ILE A 24 -8.62 -2.53 9.83
N LYS A 25 -8.57 -3.56 8.94
CA LYS A 25 -9.12 -4.89 9.26
C LYS A 25 -8.58 -5.42 10.57
N HIS A 26 -7.25 -5.38 10.75
CA HIS A 26 -6.60 -5.87 11.97
C HIS A 26 -7.10 -5.15 13.23
N ILE A 27 -7.20 -3.81 13.19
CA ILE A 27 -7.68 -3.02 14.32
C ILE A 27 -9.14 -3.40 14.66
N LEU A 28 -10.01 -3.47 13.66
CA LEU A 28 -11.43 -3.81 13.87
C LEU A 28 -11.59 -5.23 14.40
N THR A 29 -10.90 -6.22 13.79
CA THR A 29 -10.95 -7.62 14.22
C THR A 29 -10.40 -7.81 15.63
N ALA A 30 -9.32 -7.12 16.01
CA ALA A 30 -8.76 -7.15 17.36
C ALA A 30 -9.73 -6.59 18.43
N ASN A 31 -10.72 -5.80 18.00
CA ASN A 31 -11.78 -5.24 18.84
C ASN A 31 -13.12 -6.00 18.74
N GLY A 32 -13.12 -7.21 18.18
CA GLY A 32 -14.24 -8.13 18.21
C GLY A 32 -15.22 -8.02 17.05
N TYR A 33 -14.92 -7.22 16.02
CA TYR A 33 -15.77 -7.11 14.83
C TYR A 33 -15.44 -8.18 13.80
N LEU A 34 -16.44 -8.69 13.10
CA LEU A 34 -16.25 -9.54 11.93
C LEU A 34 -16.08 -8.66 10.68
N VAL A 35 -14.95 -8.78 10.00
CA VAL A 35 -14.56 -7.89 8.91
C VAL A 35 -14.37 -8.64 7.61
N GLY A 36 -15.04 -8.18 6.54
CA GLY A 36 -14.75 -8.53 5.17
C GLY A 36 -13.60 -7.67 4.62
N LEU A 37 -12.64 -8.27 3.94
CA LEU A 37 -11.57 -7.58 3.23
C LEU A 37 -11.65 -7.84 1.74
N ILE A 38 -11.53 -6.79 0.93
CA ILE A 38 -11.49 -6.88 -0.54
C ILE A 38 -10.24 -6.16 -1.02
N GLY A 39 -9.33 -6.88 -1.66
CA GLY A 39 -8.05 -6.31 -2.03
C GLY A 39 -7.26 -7.04 -3.10
N THR A 40 -6.06 -6.52 -3.34
CA THR A 40 -5.16 -6.97 -4.42
C THR A 40 -4.61 -8.37 -4.19
N ILE A 41 -4.33 -8.74 -2.94
CA ILE A 41 -3.69 -10.02 -2.62
C ILE A 41 -4.74 -11.13 -2.58
N GLN A 42 -5.84 -10.88 -1.87
CA GLN A 42 -6.93 -11.83 -1.64
C GLN A 42 -8.14 -11.09 -1.11
N ASN A 43 -9.32 -11.73 -1.19
CA ASN A 43 -10.49 -11.33 -0.45
C ASN A 43 -10.60 -12.19 0.81
N GLU A 44 -11.22 -11.66 1.87
CA GLU A 44 -11.35 -12.37 3.14
C GLU A 44 -12.73 -12.16 3.77
N ILE A 45 -13.25 -13.18 4.43
CA ILE A 45 -14.42 -13.11 5.30
C ILE A 45 -13.99 -13.62 6.68
N GLY A 46 -13.71 -12.72 7.62
CA GLY A 46 -13.01 -13.07 8.84
C GLY A 46 -11.64 -13.69 8.51
N ASP A 47 -11.45 -14.98 8.86
CA ASP A 47 -10.22 -15.74 8.59
C ASP A 47 -10.31 -16.58 7.30
N GLN A 48 -11.47 -16.63 6.64
CA GLN A 48 -11.64 -17.37 5.39
C GLN A 48 -11.05 -16.57 4.22
N ILE A 49 -10.05 -17.14 3.55
CA ILE A 49 -9.41 -16.58 2.37
C ILE A 49 -10.17 -16.99 1.11
N LEU A 50 -10.44 -16.02 0.25
CA LEU A 50 -11.08 -16.18 -1.05
C LEU A 50 -10.17 -15.66 -2.16
N HIS A 51 -10.17 -16.31 -3.30
CA HIS A 51 -9.40 -15.86 -4.47
C HIS A 51 -9.90 -14.52 -5.01
N THR A 52 -8.99 -13.74 -5.58
CA THR A 52 -9.30 -12.51 -6.29
C THR A 52 -8.48 -12.38 -7.58
N ASP A 53 -9.14 -11.95 -8.66
CA ASP A 53 -8.48 -11.66 -9.93
C ASP A 53 -8.20 -10.15 -10.10
N ASN A 54 -8.89 -9.32 -9.33
CA ASN A 54 -8.82 -7.86 -9.43
C ASN A 54 -8.82 -7.21 -8.06
N THR A 55 -8.04 -6.15 -7.89
CA THR A 55 -8.05 -5.30 -6.68
C THR A 55 -9.47 -4.88 -6.28
N THR A 56 -10.27 -4.49 -7.27
CA THR A 56 -11.71 -4.20 -7.12
C THR A 56 -12.43 -5.11 -8.11
N PRO A 57 -13.13 -6.15 -7.67
CA PRO A 57 -13.84 -7.10 -8.53
C PRO A 57 -14.85 -6.44 -9.46
N MET A 58 -15.29 -7.15 -10.50
CA MET A 58 -16.40 -6.71 -11.35
C MET A 58 -17.69 -6.63 -10.55
N VAL A 59 -18.62 -5.77 -10.95
CA VAL A 59 -19.82 -5.44 -10.16
C VAL A 59 -20.62 -6.66 -9.70
N TYR A 60 -20.83 -7.66 -10.56
CA TYR A 60 -21.58 -8.85 -10.20
C TYR A 60 -20.84 -9.72 -9.17
N ASP A 61 -19.53 -9.91 -9.35
CA ASP A 61 -18.69 -10.65 -8.42
C ASP A 61 -18.59 -9.93 -7.08
N LEU A 62 -18.52 -8.59 -7.12
CA LEU A 62 -18.50 -7.76 -5.93
C LEU A 62 -19.80 -7.86 -5.14
N MET A 63 -20.96 -7.78 -5.80
CA MET A 63 -22.28 -7.94 -5.15
C MET A 63 -22.46 -9.34 -4.58
N ALA A 64 -22.00 -10.38 -5.30
CA ALA A 64 -22.01 -11.75 -4.78
C ALA A 64 -21.12 -11.92 -3.55
N LEU A 65 -19.95 -11.25 -3.54
CA LEU A 65 -19.05 -11.25 -2.41
C LEU A 65 -19.67 -10.51 -1.20
N TYR A 66 -20.30 -9.36 -1.43
CA TYR A 66 -21.05 -8.64 -0.38
C TYR A 66 -22.15 -9.51 0.22
N ARG A 67 -22.89 -10.29 -0.60
CA ARG A 67 -23.91 -11.20 -0.07
C ARG A 67 -23.28 -12.25 0.85
N LYS A 68 -22.16 -12.85 0.45
CA LYS A 68 -21.43 -13.82 1.30
C LYS A 68 -20.96 -13.20 2.62
N MET A 69 -20.46 -11.95 2.57
CA MET A 69 -20.01 -11.22 3.76
C MET A 69 -21.17 -10.91 4.71
N ALA A 70 -22.31 -10.46 4.16
CA ALA A 70 -23.49 -10.19 4.95
C ALA A 70 -24.08 -11.48 5.55
N ASP A 71 -24.15 -12.58 4.78
CA ASP A 71 -24.61 -13.88 5.27
C ASP A 71 -23.71 -14.45 6.37
N ALA A 72 -22.42 -14.12 6.34
CA ALA A 72 -21.48 -14.47 7.39
C ALA A 72 -21.60 -13.58 8.64
N GLY A 73 -22.35 -12.47 8.55
CA GLY A 73 -22.53 -11.51 9.65
C GLY A 73 -21.40 -10.50 9.79
N CYS A 74 -20.74 -10.13 8.69
CA CYS A 74 -19.72 -9.07 8.75
C CYS A 74 -20.33 -7.73 9.19
N ASP A 75 -19.68 -7.09 10.16
CA ASP A 75 -20.02 -5.73 10.62
C ASP A 75 -19.47 -4.67 9.65
N TYR A 76 -18.26 -4.90 9.16
CA TYR A 76 -17.52 -4.00 8.29
C TYR A 76 -17.02 -4.70 7.03
N VAL A 77 -16.94 -3.92 5.95
CA VAL A 77 -16.22 -4.30 4.72
C VAL A 77 -15.15 -3.24 4.45
N VAL A 78 -13.89 -3.64 4.49
CA VAL A 78 -12.76 -2.79 4.17
C VAL A 78 -12.25 -3.15 2.78
N MET A 79 -12.18 -2.20 1.85
CA MET A 79 -11.81 -2.50 0.48
C MET A 79 -10.83 -1.54 -0.15
N GLU A 80 -9.94 -2.10 -0.96
CA GLU A 80 -9.13 -1.33 -1.88
C GLU A 80 -10.00 -0.88 -3.06
N VAL A 81 -10.11 0.44 -3.25
CA VAL A 81 -10.88 1.03 -4.35
C VAL A 81 -9.92 1.53 -5.43
N SER A 82 -9.78 0.76 -6.50
CA SER A 82 -8.93 1.11 -7.63
C SER A 82 -9.57 2.19 -8.52
N SER A 83 -8.74 2.98 -9.20
CA SER A 83 -9.23 3.96 -10.17
C SER A 83 -10.00 3.32 -11.33
N PHE A 84 -9.61 2.11 -11.75
CA PHE A 84 -10.36 1.31 -12.73
C PHE A 84 -11.75 0.94 -12.20
N GLY A 85 -11.81 0.49 -10.93
CA GLY A 85 -13.08 0.14 -10.28
C GLY A 85 -14.05 1.32 -10.23
N LEU A 86 -13.54 2.53 -10.01
CA LEU A 86 -14.33 3.75 -10.00
C LEU A 86 -14.82 4.13 -11.41
N VAL A 87 -13.92 4.26 -12.38
CA VAL A 87 -14.27 4.66 -13.76
C VAL A 87 -15.19 3.65 -14.44
N GLN A 88 -15.02 2.36 -14.14
CA GLN A 88 -15.84 1.28 -14.69
C GLN A 88 -17.09 0.98 -13.86
N HIS A 89 -17.40 1.80 -12.87
CA HIS A 89 -18.57 1.66 -11.99
C HIS A 89 -18.69 0.27 -11.31
N ARG A 90 -17.54 -0.39 -11.06
CA ARG A 90 -17.53 -1.73 -10.48
C ARG A 90 -18.07 -1.77 -9.04
N ILE A 91 -17.93 -0.67 -8.30
CA ILE A 91 -18.40 -0.57 -6.91
C ILE A 91 -19.92 -0.55 -6.78
N GLY A 92 -20.67 -0.41 -7.91
CA GLY A 92 -22.12 -0.44 -7.90
C GLY A 92 -22.73 0.65 -7.00
N PRO A 93 -23.79 0.33 -6.24
CA PRO A 93 -24.49 1.28 -5.37
C PRO A 93 -23.82 1.46 -3.99
N THR A 94 -22.57 1.02 -3.82
CA THR A 94 -21.89 1.07 -2.52
C THR A 94 -21.70 2.51 -2.07
N HIS A 95 -22.10 2.80 -0.83
CA HIS A 95 -21.80 4.04 -0.13
C HIS A 95 -20.81 3.77 1.00
N PHE A 96 -19.82 4.63 1.17
CA PHE A 96 -18.76 4.44 2.15
C PHE A 96 -18.97 5.32 3.39
N ARG A 97 -18.94 4.70 4.57
CA ARG A 97 -18.95 5.45 5.84
C ARG A 97 -17.66 6.26 5.99
N ALA A 98 -16.53 5.71 5.52
CA ALA A 98 -15.26 6.41 5.51
C ALA A 98 -14.44 6.04 4.26
N ALA A 99 -13.69 7.00 3.73
CA ALA A 99 -12.72 6.75 2.66
C ALA A 99 -11.37 7.41 2.94
N VAL A 100 -10.30 6.72 2.56
CA VAL A 100 -8.92 7.18 2.70
C VAL A 100 -8.32 7.49 1.34
N PHE A 101 -7.68 8.65 1.20
CA PHE A 101 -6.78 8.96 0.10
C PHE A 101 -5.33 8.87 0.59
N THR A 102 -4.55 7.94 0.02
CA THR A 102 -3.16 7.73 0.46
C THR A 102 -2.15 8.62 -0.27
N ASN A 103 -2.14 8.59 -1.60
CA ASN A 103 -1.26 9.38 -2.47
C ASN A 103 -1.62 9.22 -3.94
N LEU A 104 -1.01 10.07 -4.80
CA LEU A 104 -1.11 9.92 -6.25
C LEU A 104 0.25 10.15 -6.92
N THR A 105 0.88 9.09 -7.36
CA THR A 105 2.13 9.11 -8.14
C THR A 105 1.92 8.48 -9.51
N GLN A 106 2.90 8.61 -10.41
CA GLN A 106 2.78 8.12 -11.79
C GLN A 106 2.57 6.59 -11.83
N ASP A 107 1.36 6.18 -12.21
CA ASP A 107 1.00 4.80 -12.55
C ASP A 107 -0.23 4.80 -13.47
N HIS A 108 -0.50 3.69 -14.13
CA HIS A 108 -1.70 3.48 -14.98
C HIS A 108 -1.96 4.55 -16.05
N LEU A 109 -0.92 5.26 -16.55
CA LEU A 109 -1.07 6.26 -17.61
C LEU A 109 -1.33 5.61 -18.99
N ASP A 110 -1.08 4.33 -19.14
CA ASP A 110 -1.55 3.52 -20.29
C ASP A 110 -3.08 3.58 -20.42
N TYR A 111 -3.79 3.58 -19.31
CA TYR A 111 -5.25 3.67 -19.24
C TYR A 111 -5.77 5.11 -19.10
N HIS A 112 -5.35 5.83 -18.07
CA HIS A 112 -5.86 7.15 -17.74
C HIS A 112 -5.32 8.27 -18.63
N LYS A 113 -4.24 8.03 -19.40
CA LYS A 113 -3.55 8.96 -20.32
C LYS A 113 -2.86 10.14 -19.62
N THR A 114 -3.47 10.75 -18.59
CA THR A 114 -2.92 11.91 -17.88
C THR A 114 -3.04 11.72 -16.36
N MET A 115 -2.17 12.39 -15.60
CA MET A 115 -2.26 12.44 -14.15
C MET A 115 -3.56 13.09 -13.68
N GLU A 116 -4.07 14.08 -14.44
CA GLU A 116 -5.35 14.72 -14.12
C GLU A 116 -6.53 13.74 -14.24
N ALA A 117 -6.61 12.96 -15.31
CA ALA A 117 -7.66 11.95 -15.45
C ALA A 117 -7.55 10.86 -14.36
N TYR A 118 -6.33 10.50 -13.97
CA TYR A 118 -6.07 9.56 -12.88
C TYR A 118 -6.52 10.12 -11.53
N TYR A 119 -6.25 11.41 -11.28
CA TYR A 119 -6.74 12.12 -10.09
C TYR A 119 -8.28 12.16 -10.05
N GLN A 120 -8.92 12.59 -11.13
CA GLN A 120 -10.38 12.68 -11.22
C GLN A 120 -11.04 11.32 -10.99
N ALA A 121 -10.46 10.24 -11.51
CA ALA A 121 -10.94 8.89 -11.27
C ALA A 121 -10.95 8.54 -9.78
N LYS A 122 -9.87 8.83 -9.03
CA LYS A 122 -9.82 8.55 -7.59
C LYS A 122 -10.72 9.46 -6.76
N LYS A 123 -10.85 10.72 -7.19
CA LYS A 123 -11.75 11.70 -6.54
C LYS A 123 -13.20 11.23 -6.51
N MET A 124 -13.65 10.42 -7.49
CA MET A 124 -15.00 9.89 -7.53
C MET A 124 -15.42 9.17 -6.24
N LEU A 125 -14.48 8.52 -5.54
CA LEU A 125 -14.77 7.83 -4.27
C LEU A 125 -15.36 8.78 -3.22
N PHE A 126 -14.87 10.01 -3.17
CA PHE A 126 -15.23 10.99 -2.13
C PHE A 126 -16.59 11.66 -2.36
N SER A 127 -17.22 11.47 -3.53
CA SER A 127 -18.60 11.88 -3.78
C SER A 127 -19.66 10.91 -3.25
N ILE A 128 -19.24 9.71 -2.83
CA ILE A 128 -20.09 8.63 -2.29
C ILE A 128 -19.63 8.20 -0.90
N THR A 129 -19.08 9.13 -0.14
CA THR A 129 -18.44 8.91 1.16
C THR A 129 -18.96 9.93 2.18
N ASP A 130 -19.24 9.48 3.41
CA ASP A 130 -19.65 10.39 4.51
C ASP A 130 -18.47 11.14 5.11
N TYR A 131 -17.32 10.44 5.27
CA TYR A 131 -16.12 10.98 5.89
C TYR A 131 -14.87 10.65 5.09
N ALA A 132 -14.09 11.67 4.76
CA ALA A 132 -12.83 11.56 4.04
C ALA A 132 -11.62 11.74 4.98
N LEU A 133 -10.64 10.85 4.90
CA LEU A 133 -9.33 11.02 5.53
C LEU A 133 -8.27 11.17 4.43
N ILE A 134 -7.60 12.32 4.39
CA ILE A 134 -6.80 12.74 3.24
C ILE A 134 -5.35 12.99 3.64
N ASN A 135 -4.41 12.32 2.95
CA ASN A 135 -2.98 12.57 3.11
C ASN A 135 -2.57 13.91 2.49
N ILE A 136 -2.15 14.86 3.34
CA ILE A 136 -1.69 16.17 2.89
C ILE A 136 -0.16 16.30 2.74
N ASP A 137 0.59 15.23 2.91
CA ASP A 137 1.99 15.19 2.45
C ASP A 137 2.06 15.06 0.91
N ASP A 138 0.98 14.55 0.29
CA ASP A 138 0.82 14.42 -1.16
C ASP A 138 0.14 15.68 -1.74
N ASP A 139 0.66 16.21 -2.86
CA ASP A 139 0.14 17.45 -3.46
C ASP A 139 -1.28 17.29 -4.03
N TYR A 140 -1.61 16.10 -4.58
CA TYR A 140 -2.99 15.81 -4.98
C TYR A 140 -3.90 15.62 -3.77
N GLY A 141 -3.37 15.15 -2.64
CA GLY A 141 -4.10 15.11 -1.38
C GLY A 141 -4.43 16.51 -0.87
N LYS A 142 -3.48 17.44 -0.88
CA LYS A 142 -3.74 18.86 -0.55
C LYS A 142 -4.83 19.46 -1.43
N ARG A 143 -4.77 19.17 -2.74
CA ARG A 143 -5.80 19.61 -3.68
C ARG A 143 -7.17 18.99 -3.35
N LEU A 144 -7.20 17.68 -3.11
CA LEU A 144 -8.42 16.94 -2.79
C LEU A 144 -9.09 17.48 -1.52
N ALA A 145 -8.32 17.81 -0.49
CA ALA A 145 -8.82 18.40 0.76
C ALA A 145 -9.55 19.74 0.53
N GLY A 146 -9.14 20.49 -0.49
CA GLY A 146 -9.85 21.72 -0.92
C GLY A 146 -11.09 21.49 -1.81
N GLU A 147 -11.30 20.27 -2.30
CA GLU A 147 -12.33 19.96 -3.30
C GLU A 147 -13.45 19.02 -2.79
N VAL A 148 -13.23 18.29 -1.69
CA VAL A 148 -14.25 17.40 -1.11
C VAL A 148 -15.34 18.20 -0.37
N THR A 149 -16.56 17.67 -0.38
CA THR A 149 -17.72 18.30 0.26
C THR A 149 -18.26 17.53 1.47
N CYS A 150 -17.81 16.30 1.68
CA CYS A 150 -18.12 15.51 2.86
C CYS A 150 -17.32 15.97 4.08
N ALA A 151 -17.67 15.50 5.27
CA ALA A 151 -16.85 15.68 6.46
C ALA A 151 -15.43 15.12 6.19
N MET A 152 -14.39 15.83 6.62
CA MET A 152 -13.04 15.38 6.36
C MET A 152 -12.07 15.80 7.47
N GLU A 153 -11.02 15.00 7.62
CA GLU A 153 -9.81 15.31 8.35
C GLU A 153 -8.58 14.96 7.51
N THR A 154 -7.46 15.51 7.87
CA THR A 154 -6.19 15.34 7.17
C THR A 154 -5.24 14.50 7.99
N TYR A 155 -4.36 13.79 7.32
CA TYR A 155 -3.25 13.12 7.98
C TYR A 155 -1.95 13.29 7.19
N GLY A 156 -0.84 13.06 7.87
CA GLY A 156 0.48 13.13 7.28
C GLY A 156 1.57 12.98 8.33
N ILE A 157 2.81 13.05 7.90
CA ILE A 157 3.98 13.09 8.79
C ILE A 157 4.28 14.54 9.18
N SER A 158 3.68 15.51 8.47
CA SER A 158 3.78 16.94 8.72
C SER A 158 2.90 17.37 9.88
N SER A 159 3.39 18.27 10.73
CA SER A 159 2.65 18.88 11.85
C SER A 159 1.46 19.76 11.45
N LYS A 160 1.23 19.96 10.15
CA LYS A 160 0.09 20.72 9.61
C LYS A 160 -1.18 19.90 9.46
N ALA A 161 -1.11 18.57 9.57
CA ALA A 161 -2.25 17.67 9.48
C ALA A 161 -3.01 17.58 10.82
N ASP A 162 -4.29 17.18 10.77
CA ASP A 162 -5.10 16.90 11.97
C ASP A 162 -4.55 15.69 12.72
N TYR A 163 -4.12 14.65 11.99
CA TYR A 163 -3.35 13.51 12.51
C TYR A 163 -1.94 13.54 11.94
N TYR A 164 -0.94 13.59 12.80
CA TYR A 164 0.45 13.56 12.34
C TYR A 164 1.35 12.70 13.22
N ALA A 165 2.49 12.30 12.68
CA ALA A 165 3.52 11.56 13.42
C ALA A 165 4.69 12.46 13.77
N ASP A 166 5.20 12.34 15.01
CA ASP A 166 6.38 13.06 15.51
C ASP A 166 7.39 12.07 16.10
N ALA A 167 8.65 12.50 16.22
CA ALA A 167 9.76 11.75 16.80
C ALA A 167 9.89 10.31 16.25
N ILE A 168 9.75 10.15 14.93
CA ILE A 168 9.79 8.87 14.25
C ILE A 168 11.19 8.25 14.33
N LYS A 169 11.26 6.98 14.74
CA LYS A 169 12.49 6.19 14.83
C LYS A 169 12.29 4.89 14.06
N LEU A 170 12.92 4.79 12.90
CA LEU A 170 12.94 3.57 12.08
C LEU A 170 13.97 2.58 12.63
N ARG A 171 13.60 1.28 12.60
CA ARG A 171 14.48 0.15 12.95
C ARG A 171 14.21 -1.00 11.99
N ALA A 172 15.15 -1.93 11.88
CA ALA A 172 15.01 -3.09 11.01
C ALA A 172 13.79 -3.99 11.34
N ASN A 173 13.36 -4.00 12.60
CA ASN A 173 12.29 -4.86 13.09
C ASN A 173 11.05 -4.07 13.57
N GLY A 174 10.91 -2.80 13.17
CA GLY A 174 9.74 -2.00 13.54
C GLY A 174 10.03 -0.51 13.60
N THR A 175 9.02 0.27 13.93
CA THR A 175 9.08 1.72 14.02
C THR A 175 8.40 2.20 15.30
N SER A 176 8.96 3.20 15.96
CA SER A 176 8.30 3.92 17.06
C SER A 176 8.13 5.39 16.70
N PHE A 177 6.99 5.97 17.08
CA PHE A 177 6.66 7.37 16.84
C PHE A 177 5.59 7.87 17.81
N TRP A 178 5.38 9.17 17.85
CA TRP A 178 4.23 9.75 18.53
C TRP A 178 3.13 10.05 17.52
N MET A 179 1.94 9.47 17.72
CA MET A 179 0.75 9.86 16.98
C MET A 179 0.11 11.05 17.68
N CYS A 180 0.00 12.17 16.98
CA CYS A 180 -0.49 13.43 17.49
C CYS A 180 -1.81 13.81 16.83
N TYR A 181 -2.85 14.11 17.60
CA TYR A 181 -4.11 14.66 17.13
C TYR A 181 -4.91 15.29 18.28
N GLY A 182 -5.76 16.28 18.00
CA GLY A 182 -6.58 16.96 18.99
C GLY A 182 -5.76 17.57 20.14
N GLY A 183 -4.53 18.01 19.87
CA GLY A 183 -3.60 18.57 20.88
C GLY A 183 -3.00 17.55 21.85
N LYS A 184 -3.15 16.26 21.60
CA LYS A 184 -2.59 15.16 22.41
C LYS A 184 -1.61 14.33 21.60
N SER A 185 -0.68 13.67 22.29
CA SER A 185 0.33 12.79 21.69
C SER A 185 0.29 11.43 22.36
N TYR A 186 0.33 10.37 21.55
CA TYR A 186 0.24 8.99 21.99
C TYR A 186 1.43 8.20 21.46
N PRO A 187 2.16 7.46 22.31
CA PRO A 187 3.28 6.64 21.85
C PRO A 187 2.76 5.44 21.06
N VAL A 188 3.33 5.20 19.90
CA VAL A 188 3.00 4.10 19.00
C VAL A 188 4.25 3.28 18.72
N GLU A 189 4.15 1.98 18.84
CA GLU A 189 5.15 1.02 18.36
C GLU A 189 4.50 0.07 17.37
N ILE A 190 5.11 -0.10 16.20
CA ILE A 190 4.65 -1.01 15.16
C ILE A 190 5.77 -1.98 14.77
N GLN A 191 5.38 -3.19 14.37
CA GLN A 191 6.32 -4.23 13.90
C GLN A 191 6.65 -4.08 12.40
N MET A 192 6.25 -2.99 11.80
CA MET A 192 6.51 -2.61 10.42
C MET A 192 7.57 -1.50 10.37
N THR A 193 8.44 -1.53 9.38
CA THR A 193 9.43 -0.48 9.15
C THR A 193 9.07 0.39 7.95
N GLY A 194 9.65 1.59 7.88
CA GLY A 194 9.50 2.54 6.77
C GLY A 194 8.49 3.67 7.03
N MET A 195 8.84 4.87 6.55
CA MET A 195 8.02 6.09 6.71
C MET A 195 6.62 5.93 6.11
N PHE A 196 6.51 5.22 4.98
CA PHE A 196 5.21 4.92 4.36
C PHE A 196 4.31 4.06 5.25
N ASN A 197 4.87 3.18 6.08
CA ASN A 197 4.07 2.41 7.03
C ASN A 197 3.61 3.25 8.22
N VAL A 198 4.38 4.26 8.63
CA VAL A 198 3.90 5.26 9.61
C VAL A 198 2.66 5.97 9.06
N SER A 199 2.72 6.44 7.80
CA SER A 199 1.59 7.08 7.13
C SER A 199 0.37 6.16 7.00
N ASN A 200 0.56 4.88 6.59
CA ASN A 200 -0.53 3.90 6.49
C ASN A 200 -1.19 3.60 7.84
N VAL A 201 -0.38 3.51 8.91
CA VAL A 201 -0.87 3.26 10.28
C VAL A 201 -1.60 4.48 10.84
N LEU A 202 -1.11 5.69 10.57
CA LEU A 202 -1.84 6.92 10.92
C LEU A 202 -3.23 6.92 10.29
N ALA A 203 -3.31 6.66 8.98
CA ALA A 203 -4.57 6.61 8.25
C ALA A 203 -5.53 5.56 8.83
N ALA A 204 -5.04 4.34 9.04
CA ALA A 204 -5.84 3.25 9.59
C ALA A 204 -6.34 3.56 11.00
N SER A 205 -5.47 4.13 11.84
CA SER A 205 -5.80 4.52 13.21
C SER A 205 -6.88 5.61 13.25
N ALA A 206 -6.72 6.67 12.46
CA ALA A 206 -7.66 7.78 12.39
C ALA A 206 -9.05 7.32 11.94
N VAL A 207 -9.13 6.50 10.88
CA VAL A 207 -10.41 5.91 10.43
C VAL A 207 -11.07 5.07 11.52
N CYS A 208 -10.32 4.23 12.22
CA CYS A 208 -10.90 3.39 13.27
C CYS A 208 -11.39 4.22 14.48
N MET A 209 -10.76 5.35 14.78
CA MET A 209 -11.23 6.28 15.79
C MET A 209 -12.51 7.00 15.36
N GLU A 210 -12.61 7.43 14.08
CA GLU A 210 -13.84 7.99 13.52
C GLU A 210 -15.00 6.99 13.55
N LEU A 211 -14.71 5.69 13.45
CA LEU A 211 -15.70 4.61 13.62
C LEU A 211 -16.09 4.36 15.09
N GLY A 212 -15.54 5.12 16.04
CA GLY A 212 -15.91 5.09 17.44
C GLY A 212 -15.01 4.25 18.35
N LEU A 213 -13.90 3.68 17.86
CA LEU A 213 -12.94 3.01 18.72
C LEU A 213 -12.16 4.03 19.57
N THR A 214 -11.90 3.68 20.82
CA THR A 214 -11.06 4.49 21.69
C THR A 214 -9.58 4.40 21.30
N ASN A 215 -8.80 5.43 21.66
CA ASN A 215 -7.35 5.42 21.43
C ASN A 215 -6.68 4.17 21.99
N ALA A 216 -7.06 3.75 23.20
CA ALA A 216 -6.47 2.57 23.84
C ALA A 216 -6.71 1.30 23.01
N GLN A 217 -7.92 1.12 22.48
CA GLN A 217 -8.26 0.00 21.61
C GLN A 217 -7.44 0.02 20.33
N VAL A 218 -7.35 1.16 19.67
CA VAL A 218 -6.59 1.31 18.42
C VAL A 218 -5.11 1.06 18.67
N LEU A 219 -4.50 1.69 19.65
CA LEU A 219 -3.06 1.56 19.94
C LEU A 219 -2.68 0.13 20.33
N GLN A 220 -3.50 -0.54 21.16
CA GLN A 220 -3.27 -1.93 21.54
C GLN A 220 -3.32 -2.88 20.33
N ALA A 221 -4.23 -2.62 19.39
CA ALA A 221 -4.35 -3.43 18.17
C ALA A 221 -3.15 -3.17 17.23
N VAL A 222 -2.82 -1.92 16.98
CA VAL A 222 -1.70 -1.52 16.11
C VAL A 222 -0.37 -2.12 16.56
N GLN A 223 -0.09 -2.14 17.85
CA GLN A 223 1.14 -2.73 18.42
C GLN A 223 1.29 -4.22 18.10
N LYS A 224 0.18 -4.93 17.91
CA LYS A 224 0.17 -6.36 17.57
C LYS A 224 0.18 -6.63 16.05
N CYS A 225 0.04 -5.58 15.24
CA CYS A 225 0.00 -5.71 13.78
C CYS A 225 1.38 -6.05 13.22
N ARG A 226 1.50 -7.21 12.58
CA ARG A 226 2.76 -7.71 12.00
C ARG A 226 3.02 -7.22 10.57
N GLY A 227 2.16 -6.37 10.04
CA GLY A 227 2.23 -5.93 8.65
C GLY A 227 1.52 -6.88 7.68
N VAL A 228 1.81 -6.72 6.41
CA VAL A 228 1.14 -7.41 5.31
C VAL A 228 2.16 -8.18 4.49
N ARG A 229 1.83 -9.42 4.14
CA ARG A 229 2.67 -10.28 3.30
C ARG A 229 3.04 -9.57 1.98
N GLY A 230 4.33 -9.54 1.65
CA GLY A 230 4.86 -8.88 0.46
C GLY A 230 4.74 -7.34 0.46
N ARG A 231 4.58 -6.71 1.63
CA ARG A 231 4.56 -5.24 1.80
C ARG A 231 5.59 -4.84 2.86
N CYS A 232 6.82 -4.61 2.44
CA CYS A 232 7.98 -4.42 3.33
C CYS A 232 8.05 -5.51 4.40
N GLU A 233 7.75 -6.73 4.00
CA GLU A 233 7.71 -7.90 4.88
C GLU A 233 9.12 -8.34 5.23
N VAL A 234 9.46 -8.33 6.52
CA VAL A 234 10.74 -8.85 7.00
C VAL A 234 10.65 -10.36 7.11
N ILE A 235 11.42 -11.08 6.29
CA ILE A 235 11.49 -12.55 6.31
C ILE A 235 12.56 -12.99 7.32
N PRO A 236 12.19 -13.75 8.37
CA PRO A 236 13.16 -14.25 9.32
C PRO A 236 14.13 -15.24 8.65
N THR A 237 15.42 -14.94 8.67
CA THR A 237 16.46 -15.79 8.04
C THR A 237 17.23 -16.61 9.04
N GLY A 238 17.27 -16.23 10.33
CA GLY A 238 18.16 -16.78 11.35
C GLY A 238 19.65 -16.48 11.07
N LYS A 239 19.95 -15.54 10.17
CA LYS A 239 21.28 -15.13 9.73
C LYS A 239 21.55 -13.66 10.12
N PRO A 240 22.82 -13.21 10.12
CA PRO A 240 23.17 -11.83 10.45
C PRO A 240 22.82 -10.82 9.32
N PHE A 241 21.77 -11.07 8.56
CA PHE A 241 21.22 -10.16 7.56
C PHE A 241 19.70 -10.26 7.55
N SER A 242 19.04 -9.19 7.11
CA SER A 242 17.59 -9.15 6.92
C SER A 242 17.23 -9.34 5.45
N VAL A 243 16.16 -10.08 5.18
CA VAL A 243 15.53 -10.16 3.86
C VAL A 243 14.19 -9.45 3.95
N ILE A 244 13.97 -8.50 3.04
CA ILE A 244 12.73 -7.75 2.95
C ILE A 244 12.06 -8.10 1.63
N CYS A 245 10.80 -8.54 1.69
CA CYS A 245 9.98 -8.80 0.52
C CYS A 245 8.97 -7.66 0.32
N ASP A 246 8.98 -7.08 -0.88
CA ASP A 246 8.04 -6.00 -1.22
C ASP A 246 7.46 -6.17 -2.63
N TYR A 247 6.25 -5.68 -2.83
CA TYR A 247 5.54 -5.69 -4.12
C TYR A 247 5.91 -4.50 -5.01
N ALA A 248 6.90 -3.70 -4.65
CA ALA A 248 7.33 -2.53 -5.42
C ALA A 248 7.59 -2.91 -6.90
N HIS A 249 6.84 -2.30 -7.81
CA HIS A 249 6.89 -2.56 -9.25
C HIS A 249 6.78 -1.28 -10.09
N THR A 250 7.01 -0.12 -9.43
CA THR A 250 7.11 1.20 -10.06
C THR A 250 8.39 1.89 -9.62
N PRO A 251 8.93 2.86 -10.38
CA PRO A 251 10.13 3.60 -9.99
C PRO A 251 10.00 4.26 -8.61
N ASP A 252 8.88 4.94 -8.36
CA ASP A 252 8.58 5.59 -7.09
C ASP A 252 8.51 4.59 -5.92
N ALA A 253 7.87 3.44 -6.10
CA ALA A 253 7.79 2.42 -5.06
C ALA A 253 9.17 1.81 -4.72
N ILE A 254 10.02 1.56 -5.72
CA ILE A 254 11.41 1.10 -5.50
C ILE A 254 12.22 2.16 -4.75
N GLU A 255 12.11 3.42 -5.17
CA GLU A 255 12.79 4.52 -4.51
C GLU A 255 12.38 4.63 -3.04
N ASN A 256 11.08 4.66 -2.77
CA ASN A 256 10.55 4.80 -1.42
C ASN A 256 10.97 3.66 -0.49
N ILE A 257 10.90 2.40 -0.95
CA ILE A 257 11.32 1.27 -0.12
C ILE A 257 12.83 1.29 0.14
N LEU A 258 13.66 1.48 -0.88
CA LEU A 258 15.10 1.48 -0.73
C LEU A 258 15.62 2.65 0.11
N LYS A 259 15.05 3.84 -0.09
CA LYS A 259 15.35 5.00 0.75
C LYS A 259 15.03 4.71 2.22
N SER A 260 13.85 4.20 2.51
CA SER A 260 13.45 3.86 3.89
C SER A 260 14.34 2.78 4.50
N VAL A 261 14.72 1.76 3.74
CA VAL A 261 15.58 0.68 4.22
C VAL A 261 17.01 1.19 4.45
N LYS A 262 17.51 2.06 3.57
CA LYS A 262 18.87 2.64 3.68
C LYS A 262 19.06 3.44 4.97
N GLU A 263 18.03 4.10 5.49
CA GLU A 263 18.11 4.92 6.71
C GLU A 263 18.54 4.14 7.97
N TYR A 264 18.28 2.83 8.02
CA TYR A 264 18.64 1.97 9.16
C TYR A 264 19.57 0.82 8.78
N THR A 265 20.04 0.77 7.53
CA THR A 265 20.98 -0.26 7.07
C THR A 265 22.42 0.13 7.44
N GLU A 266 23.04 -0.61 8.34
CA GLU A 266 24.44 -0.43 8.73
C GLU A 266 25.40 -1.10 7.75
N GLY A 267 24.96 -2.15 7.09
CA GLY A 267 25.73 -2.95 6.14
C GLY A 267 25.43 -2.61 4.67
N ARG A 268 25.59 -3.61 3.81
CA ARG A 268 25.37 -3.51 2.37
C ARG A 268 23.89 -3.72 2.04
N LEU A 269 23.30 -2.79 1.29
CA LEU A 269 21.94 -2.90 0.76
C LEU A 269 21.97 -3.52 -0.64
N ILE A 270 21.44 -4.73 -0.77
CA ILE A 270 21.30 -5.45 -2.04
C ILE A 270 19.85 -5.34 -2.51
N CYS A 271 19.65 -4.85 -3.74
CA CYS A 271 18.32 -4.82 -4.35
C CYS A 271 18.21 -5.89 -5.44
N LEU A 272 17.31 -6.85 -5.25
CA LEU A 272 16.97 -7.87 -6.24
C LEU A 272 15.60 -7.54 -6.83
N PHE A 273 15.51 -7.32 -8.14
CA PHE A 273 14.25 -7.06 -8.80
C PHE A 273 14.23 -7.50 -10.26
N GLY A 274 13.02 -7.60 -10.79
CA GLY A 274 12.73 -7.79 -12.21
C GLY A 274 11.51 -6.98 -12.60
N CYS A 275 11.14 -7.02 -13.89
CA CYS A 275 9.94 -6.37 -14.40
C CYS A 275 9.02 -7.37 -15.09
N GLY A 276 7.71 -7.14 -14.97
CA GLY A 276 6.72 -7.96 -15.67
C GLY A 276 6.66 -7.66 -17.16
N GLY A 277 6.39 -8.71 -17.95
CA GLY A 277 6.07 -8.60 -19.37
C GLY A 277 4.66 -8.07 -19.62
N ASN A 278 4.36 -7.65 -20.86
CA ASN A 278 3.08 -7.09 -21.28
C ASN A 278 2.59 -5.94 -20.38
N ARG A 279 3.52 -5.07 -19.97
CA ARG A 279 3.32 -3.90 -19.13
C ARG A 279 4.09 -2.71 -19.70
N ASP A 280 3.91 -1.54 -19.12
CA ASP A 280 4.63 -0.32 -19.50
C ASP A 280 6.15 -0.54 -19.48
N LYS A 281 6.75 -0.59 -20.69
CA LYS A 281 8.19 -0.78 -20.87
C LYS A 281 8.99 0.44 -20.44
N THR A 282 8.40 1.63 -20.48
CA THR A 282 9.10 2.89 -20.19
C THR A 282 9.51 3.01 -18.72
N LYS A 283 8.89 2.25 -17.82
CA LYS A 283 9.25 2.21 -16.41
C LYS A 283 10.47 1.33 -16.12
N ARG A 284 10.81 0.34 -16.98
CA ARG A 284 11.89 -0.63 -16.76
C ARG A 284 13.24 0.06 -16.51
N PRO A 285 13.74 0.96 -17.39
CA PRO A 285 14.99 1.68 -17.13
C PRO A 285 14.89 2.66 -15.96
N LYS A 286 13.71 3.25 -15.72
CA LYS A 286 13.50 4.15 -14.58
C LYS A 286 13.60 3.42 -13.24
N MET A 287 13.08 2.18 -13.17
CA MET A 287 13.19 1.32 -11.98
C MET A 287 14.67 0.98 -11.69
N ALA A 288 15.44 0.65 -12.71
CA ALA A 288 16.88 0.40 -12.55
C ALA A 288 17.63 1.63 -12.05
N LYS A 289 17.33 2.81 -12.59
CA LYS A 289 17.91 4.07 -12.14
C LYS A 289 17.54 4.38 -10.68
N ALA A 290 16.29 4.17 -10.29
CA ALA A 290 15.83 4.36 -8.91
C ALA A 290 16.54 3.38 -7.96
N ALA A 291 16.67 2.11 -8.35
CA ALA A 291 17.39 1.12 -7.55
C ALA A 291 18.87 1.46 -7.38
N ALA A 292 19.54 1.91 -8.46
CA ALA A 292 20.96 2.28 -8.46
C ALA A 292 21.28 3.50 -7.59
N ALA A 293 20.30 4.33 -7.28
CA ALA A 293 20.50 5.53 -6.45
C ALA A 293 20.68 5.22 -4.95
N TYR A 294 20.17 4.06 -4.48
CA TYR A 294 20.12 3.74 -3.05
C TYR A 294 20.83 2.43 -2.70
N ALA A 295 20.82 1.44 -3.60
CA ALA A 295 21.44 0.14 -3.36
C ALA A 295 22.97 0.20 -3.50
N ASP A 296 23.66 -0.74 -2.84
CA ASP A 296 25.10 -0.92 -2.97
C ASP A 296 25.43 -2.04 -3.99
N PHE A 297 24.46 -2.88 -4.33
CA PHE A 297 24.56 -3.94 -5.33
C PHE A 297 23.18 -4.27 -5.90
N LEU A 298 23.11 -4.58 -7.21
CA LEU A 298 21.87 -5.00 -7.86
C LEU A 298 21.96 -6.44 -8.34
N VAL A 299 20.87 -7.20 -8.14
CA VAL A 299 20.63 -8.48 -8.81
C VAL A 299 19.44 -8.32 -9.73
N ILE A 300 19.67 -8.31 -11.04
CA ILE A 300 18.62 -8.18 -12.05
C ILE A 300 18.17 -9.57 -12.49
N THR A 301 16.88 -9.81 -12.41
CA THR A 301 16.31 -11.15 -12.69
C THR A 301 15.01 -11.07 -13.46
N SER A 302 14.51 -12.23 -13.91
CA SER A 302 13.15 -12.34 -14.43
C SER A 302 12.13 -12.19 -13.30
N ASP A 303 10.98 -11.64 -13.63
CA ASP A 303 9.78 -11.65 -12.77
C ASP A 303 8.70 -12.52 -13.46
N ASN A 304 7.58 -11.95 -13.86
CA ASN A 304 6.56 -12.64 -14.64
C ASN A 304 6.64 -12.16 -16.11
N PRO A 305 7.34 -12.87 -16.99
CA PRO A 305 7.59 -12.39 -18.36
C PRO A 305 6.36 -12.46 -19.27
N ARG A 306 5.32 -13.22 -18.89
CA ARG A 306 4.15 -13.48 -19.72
C ARG A 306 4.56 -13.94 -21.13
N ASP A 307 4.20 -13.18 -22.18
CA ASP A 307 4.50 -13.50 -23.57
C ASP A 307 5.82 -12.86 -24.08
N GLU A 308 6.52 -12.08 -23.23
CA GLU A 308 7.80 -11.46 -23.60
C GLU A 308 9.00 -12.35 -23.22
N ASP A 309 10.08 -12.26 -24.01
CA ASP A 309 11.36 -12.88 -23.65
C ASP A 309 11.94 -12.25 -22.38
N PRO A 310 12.21 -13.04 -21.32
CA PRO A 310 12.82 -12.53 -20.09
C PRO A 310 14.11 -11.75 -20.33
N ASN A 311 14.94 -12.17 -21.28
CA ASN A 311 16.20 -11.49 -21.61
C ASN A 311 15.96 -10.12 -22.24
N ALA A 312 14.93 -9.97 -23.10
CA ALA A 312 14.55 -8.69 -23.67
C ALA A 312 14.10 -7.71 -22.57
N ILE A 313 13.31 -8.18 -21.60
CA ILE A 313 12.90 -7.38 -20.44
C ILE A 313 14.13 -6.93 -19.63
N ILE A 314 15.08 -7.82 -19.39
CA ILE A 314 16.32 -7.51 -18.67
C ILE A 314 17.15 -6.49 -19.43
N GLN A 315 17.25 -6.55 -20.77
CA GLN A 315 17.95 -5.51 -21.53
C GLN A 315 17.31 -4.13 -21.39
N ASP A 316 15.98 -4.04 -21.37
CA ASP A 316 15.27 -2.78 -21.09
C ASP A 316 15.60 -2.23 -19.68
N ILE A 317 15.74 -3.11 -18.69
CA ILE A 317 16.15 -2.72 -17.32
C ILE A 317 17.57 -2.19 -17.34
N LEU A 318 18.51 -2.91 -17.96
CA LEU A 318 19.92 -2.57 -18.03
C LEU A 318 20.17 -1.23 -18.75
N ALA A 319 19.33 -0.82 -19.69
CA ALA A 319 19.40 0.48 -20.33
C ALA A 319 19.35 1.63 -19.30
N GLY A 320 18.68 1.44 -18.16
CA GLY A 320 18.63 2.41 -17.06
C GLY A 320 19.91 2.51 -16.23
N LEU A 321 20.83 1.56 -16.38
CA LEU A 321 22.13 1.56 -15.68
C LEU A 321 23.25 2.15 -16.53
N ALA A 322 22.96 2.62 -17.75
CA ALA A 322 23.94 3.25 -18.61
C ALA A 322 24.60 4.46 -17.91
N GLY A 323 25.91 4.44 -17.76
CA GLY A 323 26.67 5.46 -17.03
C GLY A 323 26.66 5.33 -15.51
N SER A 324 26.01 4.35 -14.94
CA SER A 324 26.06 4.03 -13.51
C SER A 324 27.31 3.20 -13.19
N THR A 325 27.91 3.46 -12.02
CA THR A 325 29.05 2.71 -11.50
C THR A 325 28.64 1.63 -10.48
N ILE A 326 27.34 1.47 -10.23
CA ILE A 326 26.85 0.46 -9.29
C ILE A 326 27.19 -0.95 -9.79
N PRO A 327 27.79 -1.82 -8.96
CA PRO A 327 28.00 -3.19 -9.34
C PRO A 327 26.66 -3.94 -9.42
N TYR A 328 26.53 -4.78 -10.45
CA TYR A 328 25.32 -5.59 -10.62
C TYR A 328 25.65 -6.96 -11.21
N GLU A 329 24.73 -7.90 -11.03
CA GLU A 329 24.74 -9.23 -11.63
C GLU A 329 23.38 -9.50 -12.29
N VAL A 330 23.40 -10.23 -13.41
CA VAL A 330 22.18 -10.68 -14.09
C VAL A 330 22.03 -12.18 -13.89
N VAL A 331 20.95 -12.59 -13.25
CA VAL A 331 20.60 -13.99 -13.03
C VAL A 331 19.16 -14.19 -13.46
N VAL A 332 18.92 -14.82 -14.61
CA VAL A 332 17.57 -14.91 -15.22
C VAL A 332 16.63 -15.73 -14.35
N ASP A 333 17.09 -16.88 -13.86
CA ASP A 333 16.29 -17.70 -12.93
C ASP A 333 16.12 -16.98 -11.58
N ARG A 334 14.86 -16.74 -11.21
CA ARG A 334 14.56 -15.96 -9.99
C ARG A 334 14.94 -16.68 -8.71
N LYS A 335 14.83 -18.00 -8.67
CA LYS A 335 15.23 -18.78 -7.48
C LYS A 335 16.73 -18.72 -7.29
N GLU A 336 17.49 -18.89 -8.36
CA GLU A 336 18.95 -18.78 -8.33
C GLU A 336 19.37 -17.34 -7.97
N ALA A 337 18.71 -16.33 -8.54
CA ALA A 337 18.94 -14.92 -8.20
C ALA A 337 18.75 -14.64 -6.70
N ILE A 338 17.68 -15.17 -6.09
CA ILE A 338 17.42 -15.03 -4.65
C ILE A 338 18.57 -15.65 -3.84
N LEU A 339 18.97 -16.87 -4.17
CA LEU A 339 20.07 -17.56 -3.49
C LEU A 339 21.39 -16.77 -3.63
N ARG A 340 21.63 -16.18 -4.80
CA ARG A 340 22.81 -15.35 -5.06
C ARG A 340 22.82 -14.05 -4.26
N GLY A 341 21.66 -13.41 -4.14
CA GLY A 341 21.50 -12.19 -3.33
C GLY A 341 21.67 -12.42 -1.82
N MET A 342 21.57 -13.66 -1.36
CA MET A 342 21.74 -14.05 0.05
C MET A 342 23.18 -14.47 0.41
N GLN A 343 24.09 -14.58 -0.56
CA GLN A 343 25.52 -14.89 -0.40
C GLN A 343 26.36 -13.63 -0.21
#